data_6f9e7c6c598b271a1baee21cae571814
#
_entry.id   6f9e7c6c598b271a1baee21cae571814
#
_cell.length_a   1.000
_cell.length_b   1.000
_cell.length_c   1.000
_cell.angle_alpha   90.00
_cell.angle_beta   90.00
_cell.angle_gamma   90.00
#
_symmetry.space_group_name_H-M   'P 1'
#
loop_
_entity.id
_entity.type
_entity.pdbx_description
1 polymer ?
#
loop_
_entity_poly.entity_id
_entity_poly.type
_entity_poly.pdbx_seq_one_letter_code
_entity_poly.pdbx_strand_id
1 'polypeptide(L)'
;QFIKNLTLGQNGNTLILFQYVDKHGRKIYDAFQKAGIKSFFIYGGTDTINREKVRELMEKEEGCVIIASYGTFSTGINIKNLHNIVFASPSKSKIRVLQSIGRVLRTSKDKVNATLFDIADDLSYKKRENYTLRHFKERINTYSKERFKYTIHEVKF
;
A
#
# COMPACT_ATOMS: atom_id res chain seq x y z
N GLN A 1 12.72 -6.75 3.48
CA GLN A 1 12.33 -8.16 3.70
C GLN A 1 10.92 -8.28 4.32
N PHE A 2 10.59 -7.52 5.38
CA PHE A 2 9.30 -7.58 6.07
C PHE A 2 8.11 -7.38 5.13
N ILE A 3 8.08 -6.29 4.34
CA ILE A 3 7.00 -6.00 3.39
C ILE A 3 6.76 -7.16 2.42
N LYS A 4 7.85 -7.75 1.90
CA LYS A 4 7.77 -8.90 1.01
C LYS A 4 7.11 -10.09 1.70
N ASN A 5 7.58 -10.47 2.88
CA ASN A 5 7.05 -11.59 3.64
C ASN A 5 5.58 -11.38 4.04
N LEU A 6 5.23 -10.16 4.48
CA LEU A 6 3.86 -9.78 4.77
C LEU A 6 2.96 -9.97 3.55
N THR A 7 3.38 -9.47 2.39
CA THR A 7 2.62 -9.56 1.13
C THR A 7 2.44 -11.01 0.68
N LEU A 8 3.48 -11.83 0.78
CA LEU A 8 3.43 -13.25 0.41
C LEU A 8 2.52 -14.10 1.32
N GLY A 9 2.31 -13.64 2.54
CA GLY A 9 1.36 -14.27 3.46
C GLY A 9 -0.11 -13.91 3.19
N GLN A 10 -0.39 -13.05 2.18
CA GLN A 10 -1.75 -12.64 1.85
C GLN A 10 -2.24 -13.28 0.57
N ASN A 11 -3.55 -13.54 0.49
CA ASN A 11 -4.21 -14.02 -0.71
C ASN A 11 -4.69 -12.84 -1.58
N GLY A 12 -4.75 -13.06 -2.89
CA GLY A 12 -5.27 -12.10 -3.87
C GLY A 12 -4.29 -10.99 -4.25
N ASN A 13 -4.79 -10.01 -4.96
CA ASN A 13 -3.98 -8.92 -5.50
C ASN A 13 -3.62 -7.90 -4.44
N THR A 14 -2.36 -7.45 -4.44
CA THR A 14 -1.82 -6.51 -3.46
C THR A 14 -1.29 -5.24 -4.12
N LEU A 15 -1.65 -4.09 -3.57
CA LEU A 15 -1.07 -2.79 -3.91
C LEU A 15 -0.13 -2.33 -2.78
N ILE A 16 1.13 -2.10 -3.11
CA ILE A 16 2.13 -1.54 -2.19
C ILE A 16 2.39 -0.08 -2.57
N LEU A 17 2.15 0.84 -1.63
CA LEU A 17 2.32 2.27 -1.84
C LEU A 17 3.57 2.81 -1.18
N PHE A 18 4.38 3.54 -1.95
CA PHE A 18 5.64 4.14 -1.49
C PHE A 18 5.73 5.64 -1.81
N GLN A 19 6.62 6.35 -1.09
CA GLN A 19 6.85 7.79 -1.28
C GLN A 19 8.00 8.09 -2.25
N TYR A 20 9.16 7.42 -2.08
CA TYR A 20 10.39 7.72 -2.83
C TYR A 20 10.71 6.61 -3.81
N VAL A 21 10.81 6.95 -5.12
CA VAL A 21 11.00 6.01 -6.22
C VAL A 21 12.30 5.21 -6.03
N ASP A 22 13.45 5.87 -6.05
CA ASP A 22 14.74 5.17 -6.04
C ASP A 22 15.16 4.66 -4.66
N LYS A 23 14.88 5.45 -3.61
CA LYS A 23 15.29 5.10 -2.25
C LYS A 23 14.48 3.96 -1.64
N HIS A 24 13.23 3.77 -2.05
CA HIS A 24 12.32 2.80 -1.43
C HIS A 24 11.58 1.94 -2.46
N GLY A 25 10.82 2.54 -3.38
CA GLY A 25 9.97 1.81 -4.32
C GLY A 25 10.75 0.80 -5.18
N ARG A 26 11.86 1.23 -5.78
CA ARG A 26 12.71 0.35 -6.59
C ARG A 26 13.28 -0.82 -5.80
N LYS A 27 13.74 -0.58 -4.56
CA LYS A 27 14.26 -1.65 -3.68
C LYS A 27 13.18 -2.68 -3.33
N ILE A 28 11.94 -2.24 -3.11
CA ILE A 28 10.81 -3.16 -2.90
C ILE A 28 10.59 -3.97 -4.16
N TYR A 29 10.47 -3.33 -5.33
CA TYR A 29 10.25 -4.00 -6.60
C TYR A 29 11.33 -5.05 -6.90
N ASP A 30 12.61 -4.70 -6.76
CA ASP A 30 13.74 -5.62 -6.97
C ASP A 30 13.68 -6.84 -6.04
N ALA A 31 13.22 -6.66 -4.80
CA ALA A 31 13.05 -7.76 -3.86
C ALA A 31 11.95 -8.75 -4.28
N PHE A 32 10.89 -8.26 -4.93
CA PHE A 32 9.83 -9.11 -5.49
C PHE A 32 10.29 -9.80 -6.76
N GLN A 33 11.00 -9.09 -7.68
CA GLN A 33 11.55 -9.67 -8.90
C GLN A 33 12.56 -10.78 -8.58
N LYS A 34 13.48 -10.56 -7.63
CA LYS A 34 14.44 -11.59 -7.19
C LYS A 34 13.78 -12.82 -6.59
N ALA A 35 12.56 -12.68 -6.06
CA ALA A 35 11.78 -13.79 -5.53
C ALA A 35 10.89 -14.48 -6.59
N GLY A 36 10.97 -14.08 -7.86
CA GLY A 36 10.16 -14.63 -8.94
C GLY A 36 8.67 -14.29 -8.86
N ILE A 37 8.31 -13.23 -8.12
CA ILE A 37 6.92 -12.85 -7.90
C ILE A 37 6.46 -11.92 -9.01
N LYS A 38 5.31 -12.22 -9.62
CA LYS A 38 4.68 -11.37 -10.62
C LYS A 38 4.34 -10.01 -10.03
N SER A 39 5.14 -9.00 -10.35
CA SER A 39 5.00 -7.66 -9.80
C SER A 39 5.21 -6.59 -10.84
N PHE A 40 4.51 -5.46 -10.68
CA PHE A 40 4.50 -4.31 -11.57
C PHE A 40 4.93 -3.06 -10.81
N PHE A 41 5.76 -2.24 -11.44
CA PHE A 41 6.29 -1.01 -10.85
C PHE A 41 5.72 0.21 -11.56
N ILE A 42 4.98 1.05 -10.83
CA ILE A 42 4.28 2.21 -11.37
C ILE A 42 4.65 3.48 -10.59
N TYR A 43 5.11 4.49 -11.30
CA TYR A 43 5.44 5.80 -10.72
C TYR A 43 5.14 6.93 -11.72
N GLY A 44 5.42 8.17 -11.36
CA GLY A 44 5.13 9.34 -12.20
C GLY A 44 5.68 9.30 -13.62
N GLY A 45 6.83 8.62 -13.82
CA GLY A 45 7.43 8.42 -15.13
C GLY A 45 6.84 7.27 -15.96
N THR A 46 5.92 6.46 -15.41
CA THR A 46 5.23 5.41 -16.18
C THR A 46 4.16 6.06 -17.08
N ASP A 47 4.19 5.76 -18.36
CA ASP A 47 3.20 6.28 -19.32
C ASP A 47 1.78 5.72 -19.06
N THR A 48 0.78 6.41 -19.59
CA THR A 48 -0.63 6.08 -19.37
C THR A 48 -1.01 4.72 -19.95
N ILE A 49 -0.44 4.34 -21.09
CA ILE A 49 -0.75 3.06 -21.76
C ILE A 49 -0.29 1.90 -20.88
N ASN A 50 0.92 1.97 -20.34
CA ASN A 50 1.45 0.94 -19.46
C ASN A 50 0.70 0.86 -18.13
N ARG A 51 0.25 1.99 -17.58
CA ARG A 51 -0.62 2.00 -16.38
C ARG A 51 -1.94 1.27 -16.63
N GLU A 52 -2.55 1.52 -17.78
CA GLU A 52 -3.83 0.90 -18.15
C GLU A 52 -3.66 -0.61 -18.38
N LYS A 53 -2.61 -1.04 -19.06
CA LYS A 53 -2.29 -2.47 -19.22
C LYS A 53 -2.14 -3.19 -17.88
N VAL A 54 -1.44 -2.57 -16.92
CA VAL A 54 -1.29 -3.16 -15.59
C VAL A 54 -2.63 -3.24 -14.87
N ARG A 55 -3.49 -2.20 -14.99
CA ARG A 55 -4.85 -2.22 -14.43
C ARG A 55 -5.67 -3.39 -15.00
N GLU A 56 -5.68 -3.55 -16.31
CA GLU A 56 -6.41 -4.64 -16.98
C GLU A 56 -5.91 -6.04 -16.57
N LEU A 57 -4.60 -6.20 -16.43
CA LEU A 57 -4.00 -7.46 -15.97
C LEU A 57 -4.44 -7.77 -14.53
N MET A 58 -4.44 -6.78 -13.64
CA MET A 58 -4.89 -6.95 -12.25
C MET A 58 -6.37 -7.30 -12.12
N GLU A 59 -7.20 -6.87 -13.08
CA GLU A 59 -8.63 -7.23 -13.08
C GLU A 59 -8.87 -8.69 -13.54
N LYS A 60 -7.95 -9.25 -14.33
CA LYS A 60 -8.06 -10.59 -14.92
C LYS A 60 -7.31 -11.67 -14.13
N GLU A 61 -6.30 -11.30 -13.37
CA GLU A 61 -5.40 -12.23 -12.72
C GLU A 61 -5.42 -12.05 -11.20
N GLU A 62 -5.05 -13.11 -10.49
CA GLU A 62 -4.93 -13.13 -9.03
C GLU A 62 -3.47 -13.33 -8.59
N GLY A 63 -3.17 -12.93 -7.35
CA GLY A 63 -1.83 -13.06 -6.78
C GLY A 63 -0.79 -12.10 -7.35
N CYS A 64 -1.22 -11.06 -8.07
CA CYS A 64 -0.35 -10.04 -8.61
C CYS A 64 -0.04 -8.93 -7.58
N VAL A 65 1.15 -8.33 -7.69
CA VAL A 65 1.57 -7.23 -6.83
C VAL A 65 1.84 -5.98 -7.66
N ILE A 66 1.16 -4.88 -7.34
CA ILE A 66 1.52 -3.55 -7.86
C ILE A 66 2.32 -2.79 -6.80
N ILE A 67 3.44 -2.23 -7.19
CA ILE A 67 4.27 -1.35 -6.37
C ILE A 67 4.20 0.03 -6.99
N ALA A 68 3.45 0.94 -6.35
CA ALA A 68 3.12 2.25 -6.93
C ALA A 68 3.47 3.42 -6.02
N SER A 69 3.84 4.56 -6.63
CA SER A 69 4.00 5.79 -5.85
C SER A 69 2.65 6.36 -5.42
N TYR A 70 2.59 6.97 -4.23
CA TYR A 70 1.37 7.63 -3.74
C TYR A 70 0.80 8.65 -4.73
N GLY A 71 1.67 9.44 -5.38
CA GLY A 71 1.25 10.44 -6.35
C GLY A 71 0.53 9.82 -7.56
N THR A 72 1.07 8.75 -8.08
CA THR A 72 0.49 8.06 -9.24
C THR A 72 -0.85 7.41 -8.92
N PHE A 73 -0.96 6.81 -7.73
CA PHE A 73 -2.21 6.18 -7.29
C PHE A 73 -3.32 7.20 -7.03
N SER A 74 -3.00 8.37 -6.45
CA SER A 74 -3.99 9.43 -6.18
C SER A 74 -4.57 10.06 -7.44
N THR A 75 -3.90 9.94 -8.61
CA THR A 75 -4.33 10.51 -9.89
C THR A 75 -5.21 9.59 -10.74
N GLY A 76 -5.69 8.48 -10.19
CA GLY A 76 -6.79 7.77 -10.84
C GLY A 76 -6.57 6.33 -11.27
N ILE A 77 -5.64 5.59 -10.66
CA ILE A 77 -5.63 4.13 -10.87
C ILE A 77 -6.78 3.52 -10.07
N ASN A 78 -7.85 3.15 -10.74
CA ASN A 78 -8.98 2.43 -10.13
C ASN A 78 -8.85 0.93 -10.44
N ILE A 79 -8.45 0.14 -9.46
CA ILE A 79 -8.32 -1.32 -9.58
C ILE A 79 -9.45 -1.94 -8.77
N LYS A 80 -10.40 -2.60 -9.45
CA LYS A 80 -11.55 -3.23 -8.80
C LYS A 80 -11.17 -4.52 -8.07
N ASN A 81 -10.27 -5.32 -8.65
CA ASN A 81 -9.82 -6.60 -8.10
C ASN A 81 -8.60 -6.45 -7.17
N LEU A 82 -8.72 -5.59 -6.16
CA LEU A 82 -7.67 -5.34 -5.17
C LEU A 82 -8.09 -5.86 -3.80
N HIS A 83 -7.30 -6.76 -3.23
CA HIS A 83 -7.59 -7.43 -1.95
C HIS A 83 -6.79 -6.84 -0.79
N ASN A 84 -5.55 -6.44 -1.04
CA ASN A 84 -4.65 -5.94 -0.02
C ASN A 84 -3.99 -4.62 -0.45
N ILE A 85 -3.82 -3.73 0.52
CA ILE A 85 -3.08 -2.48 0.34
C ILE A 85 -2.03 -2.39 1.44
N VAL A 86 -0.79 -2.10 1.07
CA VAL A 86 0.32 -1.94 2.01
C VAL A 86 0.86 -0.52 1.94
N PHE A 87 0.79 0.22 3.03
CA PHE A 87 1.49 1.50 3.17
C PHE A 87 2.93 1.22 3.59
N ALA A 88 3.82 1.19 2.61
CA ALA A 88 5.24 0.89 2.81
C ALA A 88 6.07 2.10 3.27
N SER A 89 5.53 3.30 3.18
CA SER A 89 6.19 4.53 3.62
C SER A 89 5.22 5.45 4.36
N PRO A 90 5.63 6.08 5.45
CA PRO A 90 4.83 7.13 6.08
C PRO A 90 4.71 8.36 5.15
N SER A 91 3.51 8.85 4.92
CA SER A 91 3.24 10.09 4.17
C SER A 91 2.26 10.99 4.91
N LYS A 92 2.50 12.30 4.96
CA LYS A 92 1.55 13.28 5.53
C LYS A 92 0.27 13.41 4.70
N SER A 93 0.35 13.20 3.39
CA SER A 93 -0.77 13.39 2.46
C SER A 93 -1.80 12.25 2.45
N LYS A 94 -1.82 11.42 3.47
CA LYS A 94 -2.59 10.17 3.53
C LYS A 94 -4.10 10.33 3.56
N ILE A 95 -4.60 11.48 3.96
CA ILE A 95 -6.04 11.73 3.95
C ILE A 95 -6.61 11.58 2.52
N ARG A 96 -5.91 12.06 1.51
CA ARG A 96 -6.32 11.87 0.10
C ARG A 96 -6.24 10.42 -0.35
N VAL A 97 -5.19 9.70 0.09
CA VAL A 97 -5.03 8.28 -0.22
C VAL A 97 -6.11 7.46 0.47
N LEU A 98 -6.38 7.72 1.75
CA LEU A 98 -7.46 7.06 2.50
C LEU A 98 -8.84 7.32 1.90
N GLN A 99 -9.12 8.53 1.44
CA GLN A 99 -10.37 8.84 0.74
C GLN A 99 -10.48 8.08 -0.59
N SER A 100 -9.38 7.97 -1.33
CA SER A 100 -9.32 7.20 -2.58
C SER A 100 -9.44 5.69 -2.34
N ILE A 101 -8.78 5.18 -1.30
CA ILE A 101 -8.86 3.78 -0.87
C ILE A 101 -10.25 3.46 -0.31
N GLY A 102 -10.84 4.37 0.48
CA GLY A 102 -12.20 4.22 0.97
C GLY A 102 -13.23 4.08 -0.15
N ARG A 103 -13.00 4.69 -1.31
CA ARG A 103 -13.81 4.43 -2.52
C ARG A 103 -13.60 3.01 -3.05
N VAL A 104 -12.36 2.56 -3.15
CA VAL A 104 -12.03 1.20 -3.62
C VAL A 104 -12.58 0.13 -2.67
N LEU A 105 -12.51 0.37 -1.36
CA LEU A 105 -13.01 -0.55 -0.35
C LEU A 105 -14.54 -0.59 -0.27
N ARG A 106 -15.22 0.49 -0.69
CA ARG A 106 -16.70 0.63 -0.61
C ARG A 106 -17.46 0.21 -1.88
N THR A 107 -16.80 0.10 -3.03
CA THR A 107 -17.51 0.15 -4.33
C THR A 107 -17.78 -1.18 -5.03
N SER A 108 -17.56 -2.33 -4.44
CA SER A 108 -18.01 -3.57 -5.07
C SER A 108 -18.96 -4.35 -4.17
N LYS A 109 -20.19 -4.56 -4.65
CA LYS A 109 -21.22 -5.38 -3.99
C LYS A 109 -20.78 -6.84 -3.79
N ASP A 110 -19.74 -7.29 -4.50
CA ASP A 110 -19.25 -8.67 -4.51
C ASP A 110 -17.89 -8.84 -3.82
N LYS A 111 -17.30 -7.78 -3.26
CA LYS A 111 -16.01 -7.86 -2.55
C LYS A 111 -16.19 -8.12 -1.06
N VAL A 112 -15.78 -9.30 -0.66
CA VAL A 112 -15.51 -9.63 0.74
C VAL A 112 -14.22 -8.90 1.16
N ASN A 113 -14.33 -7.73 1.78
CA ASN A 113 -13.29 -7.01 2.51
C ASN A 113 -11.88 -6.90 1.86
N ALA A 114 -11.44 -5.69 1.56
CA ALA A 114 -10.03 -5.41 1.32
C ALA A 114 -9.32 -5.06 2.64
N THR A 115 -8.08 -5.52 2.81
CA THR A 115 -7.28 -5.30 4.01
C THR A 115 -6.22 -4.22 3.77
N LEU A 116 -6.13 -3.25 4.67
CA LEU A 116 -5.07 -2.25 4.68
C LEU A 116 -4.02 -2.61 5.75
N PHE A 117 -2.77 -2.77 5.34
CA PHE A 117 -1.60 -2.90 6.19
C PHE A 117 -0.86 -1.57 6.26
N ASP A 118 -0.90 -0.91 7.40
CA ASP A 118 -0.25 0.37 7.62
C ASP A 118 1.03 0.14 8.45
N ILE A 119 2.19 0.25 7.81
CA ILE A 119 3.48 -0.03 8.43
C ILE A 119 4.08 1.26 8.98
N ALA A 120 4.52 1.21 10.23
CA ALA A 120 5.25 2.28 10.87
C ALA A 120 6.40 1.72 11.71
N ASP A 121 7.57 2.37 11.58
CA ASP A 121 8.73 2.02 12.40
C ASP A 121 8.68 2.78 13.73
N ASP A 122 8.81 2.06 14.84
CA ASP A 122 9.07 2.66 16.14
C ASP A 122 10.59 2.68 16.39
N LEU A 123 11.20 3.82 16.11
CA LEU A 123 12.60 4.12 16.37
C LEU A 123 12.74 5.11 17.54
N SER A 124 11.77 5.07 18.45
CA SER A 124 11.77 5.94 19.62
C SER A 124 13.00 5.73 20.50
N TYR A 125 13.62 6.82 20.94
CA TYR A 125 14.76 6.78 21.81
C TYR A 125 14.54 7.65 23.05
N LYS A 126 14.70 7.07 24.23
CA LYS A 126 14.36 7.69 25.51
C LYS A 126 12.89 8.14 25.53
N LYS A 127 12.60 9.41 25.70
CA LYS A 127 11.23 9.97 25.69
C LYS A 127 10.84 10.64 24.37
N ARG A 128 11.65 10.48 23.29
CA ARG A 128 11.41 11.12 22.01
C ARG A 128 10.87 10.10 21.01
N GLU A 129 9.62 10.31 20.61
CA GLU A 129 9.02 9.54 19.51
C GLU A 129 9.62 9.97 18.17
N ASN A 130 9.88 9.00 17.30
CA ASN A 130 10.29 9.30 15.93
C ASN A 130 9.13 9.79 15.08
N TYR A 131 9.46 10.41 13.98
CA TYR A 131 8.50 11.06 13.08
C TYR A 131 7.47 10.10 12.47
N THR A 132 7.90 8.89 12.10
CA THR A 132 7.04 7.86 11.51
C THR A 132 5.98 7.38 12.48
N LEU A 133 6.33 7.20 13.75
CA LEU A 133 5.39 6.82 14.80
C LEU A 133 4.35 7.91 15.08
N ARG A 134 4.76 9.19 15.13
CA ARG A 134 3.80 10.30 15.28
C ARG A 134 2.78 10.33 14.14
N HIS A 135 3.24 10.17 12.90
CA HIS A 135 2.34 10.09 11.74
C HIS A 135 1.42 8.88 11.79
N PHE A 136 1.91 7.76 12.31
CA PHE A 136 1.06 6.58 12.51
C PHE A 136 -0.08 6.88 13.49
N LYS A 137 0.20 7.51 14.62
CA LYS A 137 -0.83 7.94 15.59
C LYS A 137 -1.89 8.87 14.97
N GLU A 138 -1.46 9.82 14.12
CA GLU A 138 -2.39 10.68 13.38
C GLU A 138 -3.29 9.87 12.43
N ARG A 139 -2.76 8.83 11.79
CA ARG A 139 -3.55 7.94 10.92
C ARG A 139 -4.55 7.10 11.71
N ILE A 140 -4.16 6.58 12.86
CA ILE A 140 -5.08 5.86 13.77
C ILE A 140 -6.28 6.75 14.13
N ASN A 141 -6.05 8.03 14.45
CA ASN A 141 -7.13 8.98 14.68
C ASN A 141 -8.06 9.12 13.47
N THR A 142 -7.50 9.11 12.26
CA THR A 142 -8.29 9.16 11.03
C THR A 142 -9.10 7.87 10.83
N TYR A 143 -8.51 6.69 11.07
CA TYR A 143 -9.22 5.41 10.99
C TYR A 143 -10.38 5.35 11.97
N SER A 144 -10.19 5.84 13.20
CA SER A 144 -11.25 5.91 14.21
C SER A 144 -12.37 6.86 13.79
N LYS A 145 -12.07 8.03 13.24
CA LYS A 145 -13.06 8.99 12.72
C LYS A 145 -13.89 8.42 11.57
N GLU A 146 -13.24 7.69 10.68
CA GLU A 146 -13.89 7.03 9.53
C GLU A 146 -14.57 5.70 9.92
N ARG A 147 -14.52 5.33 11.19
CA ARG A 147 -15.10 4.08 11.74
C ARG A 147 -14.57 2.80 11.08
N PHE A 148 -13.31 2.81 10.65
CA PHE A 148 -12.65 1.59 10.22
C PHE A 148 -12.31 0.72 11.44
N LYS A 149 -12.58 -0.58 11.34
CA LYS A 149 -12.08 -1.55 12.31
C LYS A 149 -10.59 -1.77 12.04
N TYR A 150 -9.76 -1.71 13.07
CA TYR A 150 -8.32 -1.95 12.96
C TYR A 150 -7.79 -2.69 14.18
N THR A 151 -6.66 -3.37 13.97
CA THR A 151 -5.87 -4.02 15.02
C THR A 151 -4.44 -3.52 14.91
N ILE A 152 -3.79 -3.27 16.03
CA ILE A 152 -2.38 -2.87 16.08
C ILE A 152 -1.57 -4.08 16.48
N HIS A 153 -0.56 -4.41 15.67
CA HIS A 153 0.40 -5.47 15.92
C HIS A 153 1.80 -4.86 16.11
N GLU A 154 2.46 -5.22 17.19
CA GLU A 154 3.86 -4.89 17.41
C GLU A 154 4.72 -6.06 16.95
N VAL A 155 5.66 -5.81 16.02
CA VAL A 155 6.59 -6.83 15.50
C VAL A 155 7.99 -6.43 15.90
N LYS A 156 8.68 -7.30 16.63
CA LYS A 156 10.09 -7.14 17.03
C LYS A 156 10.98 -7.96 16.10
N PHE A 157 12.10 -7.37 15.69
CA PHE A 157 13.12 -7.99 14.84
C PHE A 157 14.38 -8.26 15.60
#